data_cc20d94d7580a83466d32c7ceaa30ba0
#
_entry.id   cc20d94d7580a83466d32c7ceaa30ba0
#
_cell.length_a   1.000
_cell.length_b   1.000
_cell.length_c   1.000
_cell.angle_alpha   90.00
_cell.angle_beta   90.00
_cell.angle_gamma   90.00
#
_symmetry.space_group_name_H-M   'P 1'
#
loop_
_entity.id
_entity.type
_entity.pdbx_description
1 polymer ?
#
loop_
_entity_poly.entity_id
_entity_poly.type
_entity_poly.pdbx_seq_one_letter_code
_entity_poly.pdbx_strand_id
1 'polypeptide(L)'
;MSEQTKTAVKQGGMNTKVRYITVTAMLSAVAFVLMYLEIAIPIMPSFVKFDFSDLPALLGSFALGPVCGVLICLIKNVLHLAFSNSMFVGELSNFILGAVFVAIAGNIYKHKKTKKSAVVSGLVAALVMGIVSVFSNYFVVYPVYYKAGMAEKAILQMYQAIAPSMKSVLQCLICFNLPFTIVKGLIAVVICMLIYKPLSPVLKGRLSEY
;
A
#
# COMPACT_ATOMS: atom_id res chain seq x y z
N MET A 1 -34.16 -2.95 54.21
CA MET A 1 -32.76 -2.87 53.75
C MET A 1 -32.72 -3.37 52.32
N SER A 2 -32.58 -2.47 51.40
CA SER A 2 -32.70 -2.72 49.95
C SER A 2 -31.40 -3.25 49.39
N GLU A 3 -31.43 -4.50 48.89
CA GLU A 3 -30.38 -5.01 48.00
C GLU A 3 -30.48 -4.29 46.65
N GLN A 4 -29.58 -3.36 46.43
CA GLN A 4 -29.38 -2.77 45.11
C GLN A 4 -28.65 -3.78 44.22
N THR A 5 -29.41 -4.41 43.35
CA THR A 5 -28.93 -5.24 42.26
C THR A 5 -28.06 -4.39 41.32
N LYS A 6 -26.77 -4.45 41.47
CA LYS A 6 -25.81 -3.88 40.50
C LYS A 6 -25.88 -4.69 39.22
N THR A 7 -26.76 -4.30 38.32
CA THR A 7 -26.75 -4.78 36.94
C THR A 7 -25.51 -4.19 36.26
N ALA A 8 -24.43 -4.94 36.26
CA ALA A 8 -23.26 -4.61 35.48
C ALA A 8 -23.67 -4.70 34.00
N VAL A 9 -23.89 -3.56 33.38
CA VAL A 9 -24.02 -3.44 31.93
C VAL A 9 -22.72 -3.96 31.32
N LYS A 10 -22.75 -5.19 30.82
CA LYS A 10 -21.67 -5.79 30.06
C LYS A 10 -21.52 -4.93 28.80
N GLN A 11 -20.59 -3.97 28.79
CA GLN A 11 -20.25 -3.22 27.59
C GLN A 11 -19.88 -4.25 26.52
N GLY A 12 -20.75 -4.36 25.51
CA GLY A 12 -20.61 -5.29 24.40
C GLY A 12 -19.42 -4.86 23.53
N GLY A 13 -18.22 -5.27 23.89
CA GLY A 13 -17.07 -5.14 23.02
C GLY A 13 -17.37 -5.81 21.68
N MET A 14 -17.32 -5.05 20.59
CA MET A 14 -17.54 -5.55 19.23
C MET A 14 -16.71 -6.82 19.02
N ASN A 15 -17.33 -7.88 18.51
CA ASN A 15 -16.67 -9.15 18.26
C ASN A 15 -15.39 -8.90 17.44
N THR A 16 -14.26 -9.43 17.85
CA THR A 16 -12.95 -9.21 17.22
C THR A 16 -12.96 -9.52 15.72
N LYS A 17 -13.73 -10.53 15.31
CA LYS A 17 -13.90 -10.89 13.90
C LYS A 17 -14.67 -9.81 13.13
N VAL A 18 -15.77 -9.32 13.71
CA VAL A 18 -16.58 -8.24 13.10
C VAL A 18 -15.73 -7.00 12.94
N ARG A 19 -15.00 -6.60 13.98
CA ARG A 19 -14.08 -5.45 13.92
C ARG A 19 -13.03 -5.61 12.83
N TYR A 20 -12.40 -6.78 12.72
CA TYR A 20 -11.41 -7.06 11.70
C TYR A 20 -11.98 -6.85 10.29
N ILE A 21 -13.15 -7.42 10.03
CA ILE A 21 -13.83 -7.30 8.73
C ILE A 21 -14.22 -5.84 8.45
N THR A 22 -14.84 -5.16 9.42
CA THR A 22 -15.30 -3.78 9.24
C THR A 22 -14.14 -2.82 8.97
N VAL A 23 -13.06 -2.89 9.77
CA VAL A 23 -11.90 -2.02 9.59
C VAL A 23 -11.18 -2.32 8.27
N THR A 24 -11.05 -3.61 7.89
CA THR A 24 -10.47 -3.99 6.60
C THR A 24 -11.31 -3.43 5.45
N ALA A 25 -12.62 -3.57 5.49
CA ALA A 25 -13.52 -3.04 4.46
C ALA A 25 -13.46 -1.52 4.35
N MET A 26 -13.50 -0.80 5.48
CA MET A 26 -13.40 0.66 5.51
C MET A 26 -12.07 1.16 4.94
N LEU A 27 -10.94 0.56 5.38
CA LEU A 27 -9.63 0.93 4.87
C LEU A 27 -9.45 0.57 3.39
N SER A 28 -10.08 -0.52 2.92
CA SER A 28 -10.08 -0.89 1.49
C SER A 28 -10.84 0.13 0.65
N ALA A 29 -11.99 0.61 1.13
CA ALA A 29 -12.75 1.65 0.45
C ALA A 29 -11.96 2.96 0.36
N VAL A 30 -11.32 3.39 1.46
CA VAL A 30 -10.44 4.57 1.47
C VAL A 30 -9.25 4.37 0.52
N ALA A 31 -8.62 3.19 0.55
CA ALA A 31 -7.52 2.87 -0.34
C ALA A 31 -7.92 2.92 -1.82
N PHE A 32 -9.11 2.40 -2.16
CA PHE A 32 -9.65 2.49 -3.51
C PHE A 32 -9.85 3.93 -3.97
N VAL A 33 -10.46 4.79 -3.14
CA VAL A 33 -10.63 6.22 -3.46
C VAL A 33 -9.28 6.90 -3.67
N LEU A 34 -8.30 6.64 -2.79
CA LEU A 34 -6.96 7.21 -2.93
C LEU A 34 -6.19 6.67 -4.15
N MET A 35 -6.49 5.45 -4.59
CA MET A 35 -5.93 4.89 -5.81
C MET A 35 -6.55 5.55 -7.05
N TYR A 36 -7.83 5.87 -7.02
CA TYR A 36 -8.51 6.57 -8.09
C TYR A 36 -7.98 8.01 -8.28
N LEU A 37 -7.49 8.63 -7.20
CA LEU A 37 -6.85 9.95 -7.21
C LEU A 37 -5.36 9.86 -7.59
N GLU A 38 -5.04 9.09 -8.63
CA GLU A 38 -3.68 8.93 -9.12
C GLU A 38 -3.14 10.18 -9.83
N ILE A 39 -1.86 10.47 -9.60
CA ILE A 39 -1.18 11.66 -10.13
C ILE A 39 -0.07 11.20 -11.09
N ALA A 40 -0.09 11.72 -12.32
CA ALA A 40 1.01 11.54 -13.25
C ALA A 40 2.19 12.43 -12.84
N ILE A 41 3.38 11.84 -12.76
CA ILE A 41 4.60 12.56 -12.41
C ILE A 41 5.43 12.78 -13.68
N PRO A 42 5.82 14.05 -14.01
CA PRO A 42 6.49 14.37 -15.28
C PRO A 42 7.82 13.64 -15.52
N ILE A 43 8.49 13.20 -14.46
CA ILE A 43 9.75 12.45 -14.53
C ILE A 43 9.56 10.94 -14.69
N MET A 44 8.31 10.48 -14.86
CA MET A 44 7.98 9.07 -15.06
C MET A 44 7.17 8.89 -16.35
N PRO A 45 7.27 7.72 -17.03
CA PRO A 45 6.37 7.39 -18.13
C PRO A 45 4.91 7.46 -17.72
N SER A 46 4.03 7.82 -18.64
CA SER A 46 2.60 8.09 -18.38
C SER A 46 1.82 6.93 -17.77
N PHE A 47 2.31 5.69 -17.93
CA PHE A 47 1.71 4.51 -17.32
C PHE A 47 2.15 4.27 -15.86
N VAL A 48 3.15 5.01 -15.36
CA VAL A 48 3.61 4.96 -13.97
C VAL A 48 3.05 6.17 -13.23
N LYS A 49 2.10 5.94 -12.35
CA LYS A 49 1.41 6.98 -11.62
C LYS A 49 1.66 6.87 -10.12
N PHE A 50 1.59 8.00 -9.45
CA PHE A 50 1.70 8.08 -8.00
C PHE A 50 0.31 8.13 -7.38
N ASP A 51 0.09 7.34 -6.33
CA ASP A 51 -1.12 7.34 -5.53
C ASP A 51 -0.78 7.14 -4.04
N PHE A 52 -1.74 7.47 -3.17
CA PHE A 52 -1.61 7.32 -1.72
C PHE A 52 -2.30 6.05 -1.18
N SER A 53 -2.70 5.12 -2.04
CA SER A 53 -3.52 3.97 -1.67
C SER A 53 -2.82 2.94 -0.78
N ASP A 54 -1.49 2.95 -0.74
CA ASP A 54 -0.70 2.09 0.15
C ASP A 54 -0.75 2.55 1.61
N LEU A 55 -1.14 3.81 1.86
CA LEU A 55 -1.25 4.38 3.20
C LEU A 55 -2.32 3.69 4.07
N PRO A 56 -3.59 3.54 3.64
CA PRO A 56 -4.59 2.77 4.41
C PRO A 56 -4.18 1.31 4.60
N ALA A 57 -3.52 0.71 3.61
CA ALA A 57 -3.03 -0.67 3.71
C ALA A 57 -1.93 -0.80 4.78
N LEU A 58 -1.01 0.16 4.86
CA LEU A 58 0.02 0.22 5.90
C LEU A 58 -0.59 0.43 7.29
N LEU A 59 -1.59 1.32 7.42
CA LEU A 59 -2.35 1.53 8.65
C LEU A 59 -3.03 0.24 9.12
N GLY A 60 -3.70 -0.46 8.22
CA GLY A 60 -4.34 -1.75 8.48
C GLY A 60 -3.32 -2.80 8.93
N SER A 61 -2.17 -2.84 8.28
CA SER A 61 -1.08 -3.74 8.61
C SER A 61 -0.53 -3.50 10.03
N PHE A 62 -0.36 -2.23 10.43
CA PHE A 62 0.09 -1.89 11.78
C PHE A 62 -0.99 -2.10 12.85
N ALA A 63 -2.25 -1.86 12.53
CA ALA A 63 -3.35 -1.96 13.49
C ALA A 63 -3.83 -3.40 13.73
N LEU A 64 -3.99 -4.18 12.65
CA LEU A 64 -4.62 -5.51 12.65
C LEU A 64 -3.68 -6.63 12.17
N GLY A 65 -2.50 -6.29 11.71
CA GLY A 65 -1.48 -7.23 11.25
C GLY A 65 -1.31 -7.30 9.74
N PRO A 66 -0.22 -7.96 9.27
CA PRO A 66 0.19 -7.92 7.86
C PRO A 66 -0.86 -8.49 6.90
N VAL A 67 -1.61 -9.50 7.32
CA VAL A 67 -2.69 -10.09 6.50
C VAL A 67 -3.77 -9.07 6.17
N CYS A 68 -4.16 -8.22 7.14
CA CYS A 68 -5.11 -7.13 6.89
C CYS A 68 -4.59 -6.18 5.83
N GLY A 69 -3.32 -5.75 5.91
CA GLY A 69 -2.71 -4.88 4.91
C GLY A 69 -2.72 -5.49 3.50
N VAL A 70 -2.35 -6.78 3.38
CA VAL A 70 -2.36 -7.50 2.10
C VAL A 70 -3.78 -7.62 1.53
N LEU A 71 -4.78 -7.90 2.38
CA LEU A 71 -6.19 -7.94 1.96
C LEU A 71 -6.67 -6.57 1.45
N ILE A 72 -6.28 -5.48 2.11
CA ILE A 72 -6.60 -4.13 1.63
C ILE A 72 -5.96 -3.87 0.26
N CYS A 73 -4.69 -4.25 0.06
CA CYS A 73 -4.03 -4.18 -1.23
C CYS A 73 -4.75 -4.99 -2.31
N LEU A 74 -5.20 -6.20 -1.98
CA LEU A 74 -5.96 -7.03 -2.91
C LEU A 74 -7.29 -6.38 -3.29
N ILE A 75 -8.10 -6.00 -2.30
CA ILE A 75 -9.44 -5.46 -2.52
C ILE A 75 -9.39 -4.15 -3.31
N LYS A 76 -8.51 -3.19 -2.96
CA LYS A 76 -8.40 -1.94 -3.70
C LYS A 76 -8.06 -2.16 -5.17
N ASN A 77 -7.12 -3.07 -5.46
CA ASN A 77 -6.70 -3.36 -6.84
C ASN A 77 -7.79 -4.08 -7.63
N VAL A 78 -8.50 -5.05 -7.00
CA VAL A 78 -9.64 -5.72 -7.64
C VAL A 78 -10.75 -4.73 -7.97
N LEU A 79 -11.09 -3.83 -7.06
CA LEU A 79 -12.08 -2.79 -7.32
C LEU A 79 -11.62 -1.82 -8.43
N HIS A 80 -10.33 -1.51 -8.49
CA HIS A 80 -9.77 -0.59 -9.49
C HIS A 80 -9.73 -1.20 -10.90
N LEU A 81 -9.78 -2.53 -11.06
CA LEU A 81 -9.83 -3.19 -12.38
C LEU A 81 -10.99 -2.65 -13.26
N ALA A 82 -12.10 -2.26 -12.64
CA ALA A 82 -13.24 -1.69 -13.38
C ALA A 82 -12.92 -0.33 -14.04
N PHE A 83 -11.86 0.34 -13.61
CA PHE A 83 -11.42 1.66 -14.07
C PHE A 83 -10.01 1.63 -14.66
N SER A 84 -9.48 0.45 -14.95
CA SER A 84 -8.10 0.27 -15.41
C SER A 84 -7.85 0.93 -16.76
N ASN A 85 -6.83 1.77 -16.82
CA ASN A 85 -6.29 2.37 -18.05
C ASN A 85 -4.95 1.73 -18.47
N SER A 86 -4.49 0.69 -17.75
CA SER A 86 -3.19 0.05 -17.91
C SER A 86 -3.27 -1.40 -18.38
N MET A 87 -4.38 -1.80 -18.99
CA MET A 87 -4.64 -3.20 -19.40
C MET A 87 -4.50 -4.18 -18.23
N PHE A 88 -4.92 -3.77 -17.02
CA PHE A 88 -4.85 -4.52 -15.75
C PHE A 88 -3.42 -4.75 -15.22
N VAL A 89 -2.40 -4.35 -15.96
CA VAL A 89 -1.00 -4.60 -15.61
C VAL A 89 -0.53 -3.67 -14.50
N GLY A 90 -1.02 -2.43 -14.49
CA GLY A 90 -0.74 -1.46 -13.43
C GLY A 90 -1.27 -1.93 -12.07
N GLU A 91 -2.49 -2.47 -12.03
CA GLU A 91 -3.11 -3.02 -10.82
C GLU A 91 -2.34 -4.25 -10.30
N LEU A 92 -1.88 -5.12 -11.21
CA LEU A 92 -1.04 -6.25 -10.85
C LEU A 92 0.27 -5.79 -10.21
N SER A 93 0.96 -4.83 -10.81
CA SER A 93 2.19 -4.24 -10.26
C SER A 93 1.94 -3.58 -8.90
N ASN A 94 0.89 -2.76 -8.80
CA ASN A 94 0.52 -2.08 -7.55
C ASN A 94 0.19 -3.09 -6.45
N PHE A 95 -0.52 -4.18 -6.76
CA PHE A 95 -0.80 -5.25 -5.80
C PHE A 95 0.46 -5.93 -5.30
N ILE A 96 1.35 -6.38 -6.21
CA ILE A 96 2.59 -7.08 -5.83
C ILE A 96 3.44 -6.20 -4.90
N LEU A 97 3.68 -4.96 -5.30
CA LEU A 97 4.54 -4.04 -4.55
C LEU A 97 3.91 -3.60 -3.23
N GLY A 98 2.63 -3.25 -3.24
CA GLY A 98 1.90 -2.90 -2.02
C GLY A 98 1.81 -4.06 -1.03
N ALA A 99 1.52 -5.29 -1.50
CA ALA A 99 1.46 -6.47 -0.65
C ALA A 99 2.82 -6.77 0.02
N VAL A 100 3.93 -6.69 -0.73
CA VAL A 100 5.28 -6.86 -0.20
C VAL A 100 5.58 -5.78 0.85
N PHE A 101 5.28 -4.52 0.54
CA PHE A 101 5.50 -3.39 1.43
C PHE A 101 4.79 -3.56 2.77
N VAL A 102 3.48 -3.79 2.75
CA VAL A 102 2.69 -3.88 3.99
C VAL A 102 2.94 -5.18 4.75
N ALA A 103 3.26 -6.28 4.05
CA ALA A 103 3.61 -7.55 4.69
C ALA A 103 4.92 -7.42 5.48
N ILE A 104 5.96 -6.85 4.89
CA ILE A 104 7.26 -6.67 5.55
C ILE A 104 7.11 -5.68 6.71
N ALA A 105 6.51 -4.50 6.47
CA ALA A 105 6.30 -3.50 7.52
C ALA A 105 5.53 -4.07 8.70
N GLY A 106 4.42 -4.77 8.44
CA GLY A 106 3.58 -5.36 9.48
C GLY A 106 4.25 -6.49 10.24
N ASN A 107 5.00 -7.37 9.56
CA ASN A 107 5.70 -8.46 10.22
C ASN A 107 6.81 -7.96 11.15
N ILE A 108 7.60 -6.98 10.74
CA ILE A 108 8.64 -6.37 11.60
C ILE A 108 7.99 -5.63 12.78
N TYR A 109 6.94 -4.82 12.51
CA TYR A 109 6.25 -4.06 13.54
C TYR A 109 5.55 -4.95 14.58
N LYS A 110 5.07 -6.12 14.17
CA LYS A 110 4.38 -7.08 15.05
C LYS A 110 5.23 -7.49 16.28
N HIS A 111 6.54 -7.58 16.12
CA HIS A 111 7.44 -8.01 17.18
C HIS A 111 7.66 -6.94 18.26
N LYS A 112 7.75 -5.66 17.85
CA LYS A 112 7.93 -4.53 18.78
C LYS A 112 7.03 -3.38 18.37
N LYS A 113 5.91 -3.19 19.06
CA LYS A 113 4.88 -2.18 18.75
C LYS A 113 5.25 -0.79 19.30
N THR A 114 6.41 -0.25 18.90
CA THR A 114 6.90 1.08 19.28
C THR A 114 6.95 2.01 18.06
N LYS A 115 6.97 3.33 18.28
CA LYS A 115 7.12 4.31 17.20
C LYS A 115 8.41 4.10 16.41
N LYS A 116 9.53 3.82 17.12
CA LYS A 116 10.82 3.52 16.46
C LYS A 116 10.71 2.29 15.56
N SER A 117 10.08 1.21 16.05
CA SER A 117 9.87 0.00 15.26
C SER A 117 8.98 0.25 14.05
N ALA A 118 7.94 1.10 14.14
CA ALA A 118 7.10 1.45 13.01
C ALA A 118 7.88 2.19 11.92
N VAL A 119 8.73 3.15 12.30
CA VAL A 119 9.59 3.87 11.35
C VAL A 119 10.60 2.91 10.70
N VAL A 120 11.32 2.13 11.50
CA VAL A 120 12.33 1.20 10.98
C VAL A 120 11.69 0.14 10.07
N SER A 121 10.55 -0.43 10.48
CA SER A 121 9.84 -1.41 9.65
C SER A 121 9.37 -0.82 8.32
N GLY A 122 8.89 0.42 8.34
CA GLY A 122 8.48 1.14 7.14
C GLY A 122 9.67 1.45 6.20
N LEU A 123 10.80 1.89 6.75
CA LEU A 123 12.03 2.14 5.96
C LEU A 123 12.54 0.85 5.30
N VAL A 124 12.67 -0.24 6.07
CA VAL A 124 13.08 -1.54 5.53
C VAL A 124 12.11 -2.02 4.46
N ALA A 125 10.80 -1.91 4.71
CA ALA A 125 9.78 -2.32 3.77
C ALA A 125 9.83 -1.48 2.46
N ALA A 126 10.06 -0.17 2.54
CA ALA A 126 10.19 0.69 1.36
C ALA A 126 11.43 0.34 0.52
N LEU A 127 12.56 0.05 1.16
CA LEU A 127 13.77 -0.40 0.47
C LEU A 127 13.56 -1.73 -0.23
N VAL A 128 12.98 -2.72 0.47
CA VAL A 128 12.70 -4.04 -0.13
C VAL A 128 11.67 -3.92 -1.25
N MET A 129 10.62 -3.11 -1.09
CA MET A 129 9.65 -2.84 -2.15
C MET A 129 10.33 -2.24 -3.38
N GLY A 130 11.29 -1.31 -3.21
CA GLY A 130 12.08 -0.75 -4.31
C GLY A 130 12.88 -1.81 -5.05
N ILE A 131 13.58 -2.70 -4.33
CA ILE A 131 14.34 -3.79 -4.93
C ILE A 131 13.39 -4.75 -5.66
N VAL A 132 12.31 -5.17 -5.00
CA VAL A 132 11.30 -6.06 -5.60
C VAL A 132 10.66 -5.41 -6.83
N SER A 133 10.51 -4.08 -6.88
CA SER A 133 9.95 -3.39 -8.04
C SER A 133 10.77 -3.62 -9.31
N VAL A 134 12.09 -3.65 -9.24
CA VAL A 134 12.95 -3.92 -10.38
C VAL A 134 12.72 -5.35 -10.89
N PHE A 135 12.78 -6.34 -9.99
CA PHE A 135 12.57 -7.74 -10.36
C PHE A 135 11.14 -8.01 -10.85
N SER A 136 10.14 -7.55 -10.12
CA SER A 136 8.73 -7.73 -10.48
C SER A 136 8.41 -7.08 -11.83
N ASN A 137 8.87 -5.85 -12.06
CA ASN A 137 8.62 -5.17 -13.33
C ASN A 137 9.37 -5.85 -14.48
N TYR A 138 10.62 -6.27 -14.29
CA TYR A 138 11.41 -6.90 -15.35
C TYR A 138 10.90 -8.29 -15.74
N PHE A 139 10.58 -9.14 -14.75
CA PHE A 139 10.22 -10.55 -15.01
C PHE A 139 8.72 -10.80 -15.13
N VAL A 140 7.87 -9.95 -14.56
CA VAL A 140 6.42 -10.15 -14.51
C VAL A 140 5.66 -9.06 -15.25
N VAL A 141 5.78 -7.82 -14.82
CA VAL A 141 4.94 -6.72 -15.26
C VAL A 141 5.19 -6.36 -16.73
N TYR A 142 6.45 -6.15 -17.11
CA TYR A 142 6.78 -5.77 -18.49
C TYR A 142 6.56 -6.90 -19.50
N PRO A 143 6.88 -8.16 -19.24
CA PRO A 143 6.46 -9.26 -20.10
C PRO A 143 4.93 -9.35 -20.29
N VAL A 144 4.13 -9.00 -19.27
CA VAL A 144 2.67 -8.94 -19.44
C VAL A 144 2.28 -7.76 -20.33
N TYR A 145 2.91 -6.59 -20.19
CA TYR A 145 2.71 -5.46 -21.13
C TYR A 145 3.04 -5.84 -22.57
N TYR A 146 4.15 -6.56 -22.80
CA TYR A 146 4.54 -7.02 -24.13
C TYR A 146 3.48 -7.94 -24.76
N LYS A 147 2.93 -8.86 -23.95
CA LYS A 147 1.84 -9.75 -24.39
C LYS A 147 0.51 -8.99 -24.60
N ALA A 148 0.30 -7.90 -23.87
CA ALA A 148 -0.89 -7.04 -24.00
C ALA A 148 -0.78 -6.07 -25.19
N GLY A 149 0.29 -6.13 -26.00
CA GLY A 149 0.45 -5.36 -27.24
C GLY A 149 1.34 -4.12 -27.13
N MET A 150 1.94 -3.85 -25.95
CA MET A 150 2.88 -2.75 -25.80
C MET A 150 4.30 -3.24 -26.05
N ALA A 151 4.88 -2.90 -27.21
CA ALA A 151 6.23 -3.35 -27.58
C ALA A 151 7.31 -2.80 -26.60
N GLU A 152 8.35 -3.60 -26.35
CA GLU A 152 9.50 -3.20 -25.53
C GLU A 152 10.11 -1.87 -25.99
N LYS A 153 10.24 -1.68 -27.31
CA LYS A 153 10.74 -0.44 -27.91
C LYS A 153 9.87 0.77 -27.54
N ALA A 154 8.56 0.61 -27.49
CA ALA A 154 7.65 1.69 -27.12
C ALA A 154 7.84 2.11 -25.66
N ILE A 155 7.99 1.14 -24.74
CA ILE A 155 8.30 1.43 -23.34
C ILE A 155 9.65 2.13 -23.21
N LEU A 156 10.69 1.64 -23.89
CA LEU A 156 12.00 2.27 -23.88
C LEU A 156 11.95 3.71 -24.42
N GLN A 157 11.22 3.96 -25.50
CA GLN A 157 11.04 5.31 -26.06
C GLN A 157 10.37 6.28 -25.09
N MET A 158 9.40 5.81 -24.27
CA MET A 158 8.79 6.64 -23.24
C MET A 158 9.80 7.09 -22.18
N TYR A 159 10.73 6.22 -21.80
CA TYR A 159 11.83 6.61 -20.90
C TYR A 159 12.87 7.48 -21.58
N GLN A 160 13.19 7.21 -22.85
CA GLN A 160 14.13 8.03 -23.64
C GLN A 160 13.60 9.44 -23.91
N ALA A 161 12.29 9.64 -23.98
CA ALA A 161 11.68 10.98 -24.05
C ALA A 161 11.99 11.82 -22.80
N ILE A 162 12.22 11.17 -21.64
CA ILE A 162 12.58 11.82 -20.37
C ILE A 162 14.12 11.91 -20.25
N ALA A 163 14.81 10.83 -20.56
CA ALA A 163 16.27 10.73 -20.48
C ALA A 163 16.83 10.00 -21.71
N PRO A 164 17.30 10.71 -22.74
CA PRO A 164 17.79 10.13 -24.00
C PRO A 164 18.98 9.15 -23.84
N SER A 165 19.68 9.20 -22.71
CA SER A 165 20.83 8.33 -22.42
C SER A 165 20.46 6.89 -22.08
N MET A 166 19.18 6.56 -21.92
CA MET A 166 18.71 5.23 -21.56
C MET A 166 18.85 4.25 -22.72
N LYS A 167 19.56 3.14 -22.50
CA LYS A 167 19.86 2.13 -23.52
C LYS A 167 19.08 0.83 -23.38
N SER A 168 18.55 0.56 -22.18
CA SER A 168 17.82 -0.68 -21.90
C SER A 168 16.71 -0.46 -20.88
N VAL A 169 15.68 -1.32 -20.95
CA VAL A 169 14.56 -1.30 -19.98
C VAL A 169 15.05 -1.55 -18.57
N LEU A 170 16.00 -2.45 -18.37
CA LEU A 170 16.59 -2.71 -17.04
C LEU A 170 17.25 -1.46 -16.45
N GLN A 171 17.98 -0.71 -17.26
CA GLN A 171 18.58 0.57 -16.84
C GLN A 171 17.49 1.56 -16.43
N CYS A 172 16.40 1.65 -17.19
CA CYS A 172 15.25 2.50 -16.84
C CYS A 172 14.62 2.10 -15.49
N LEU A 173 14.46 0.79 -15.23
CA LEU A 173 13.92 0.30 -13.96
C LEU A 173 14.80 0.69 -12.77
N ILE A 174 16.12 0.56 -12.91
CA ILE A 174 17.05 0.91 -11.83
C ILE A 174 17.11 2.43 -11.62
N CYS A 175 17.13 3.22 -12.70
CA CYS A 175 17.30 4.67 -12.60
C CYS A 175 16.01 5.41 -12.23
N PHE A 176 14.85 4.90 -12.62
CA PHE A 176 13.55 5.57 -12.42
C PHE A 176 12.63 4.82 -11.45
N ASN A 177 12.31 3.54 -11.73
CA ASN A 177 11.31 2.82 -10.96
C ASN A 177 11.76 2.53 -9.53
N LEU A 178 13.03 2.14 -9.34
CA LEU A 178 13.56 1.85 -8.01
C LEU A 178 13.49 3.07 -7.08
N PRO A 179 14.09 4.24 -7.41
CA PRO A 179 14.00 5.41 -6.54
C PRO A 179 12.57 5.93 -6.38
N PHE A 180 11.77 5.92 -7.44
CA PHE A 180 10.36 6.29 -7.38
C PHE A 180 9.58 5.43 -6.37
N THR A 181 9.74 4.10 -6.44
CA THR A 181 9.05 3.17 -5.57
C THR A 181 9.49 3.33 -4.10
N ILE A 182 10.79 3.54 -3.86
CA ILE A 182 11.30 3.83 -2.51
C ILE A 182 10.68 5.13 -1.98
N VAL A 183 10.70 6.20 -2.76
CA VAL A 183 10.13 7.50 -2.35
C VAL A 183 8.64 7.38 -2.08
N LYS A 184 7.88 6.68 -2.93
CA LYS A 184 6.46 6.39 -2.70
C LYS A 184 6.23 5.71 -1.34
N GLY A 185 7.01 4.67 -1.04
CA GLY A 185 6.95 3.97 0.24
C GLY A 185 7.31 4.86 1.43
N LEU A 186 8.37 5.67 1.31
CA LEU A 186 8.79 6.60 2.37
C LEU A 186 7.72 7.66 2.66
N ILE A 187 7.10 8.23 1.64
CA ILE A 187 5.99 9.18 1.80
C ILE A 187 4.83 8.51 2.55
N ALA A 188 4.46 7.29 2.18
CA ALA A 188 3.42 6.54 2.89
C ALA A 188 3.78 6.30 4.37
N VAL A 189 5.05 5.99 4.68
CA VAL A 189 5.52 5.83 6.07
C VAL A 189 5.41 7.14 6.84
N VAL A 190 5.88 8.24 6.28
CA VAL A 190 5.84 9.56 6.95
C VAL A 190 4.40 9.96 7.27
N ILE A 191 3.51 9.90 6.28
CA ILE A 191 2.10 10.23 6.47
C ILE A 191 1.45 9.26 7.48
N CYS A 192 1.74 7.96 7.38
CA CYS A 192 1.24 6.96 8.33
C CYS A 192 1.64 7.31 9.76
N MET A 193 2.88 7.74 10.00
CA MET A 193 3.34 8.12 11.35
C MET A 193 2.63 9.35 11.89
N LEU A 194 2.29 10.30 11.05
CA LEU A 194 1.54 11.51 11.43
C LEU A 194 0.10 11.18 11.84
N ILE A 195 -0.58 10.33 11.07
CA ILE A 195 -2.02 10.05 11.27
C ILE A 195 -2.29 8.81 12.14
N TYR A 196 -1.32 7.93 12.36
CA TYR A 196 -1.52 6.71 13.13
C TYR A 196 -1.94 6.97 14.58
N LYS A 197 -1.36 8.00 15.22
CA LYS A 197 -1.67 8.33 16.63
C LYS A 197 -3.15 8.68 16.83
N PRO A 198 -3.75 9.62 16.08
CA PRO A 198 -5.17 9.94 16.20
C PRO A 198 -6.10 8.81 15.76
N LEU A 199 -5.71 7.99 14.77
CA LEU A 199 -6.55 6.89 14.27
C LEU A 199 -6.44 5.59 15.08
N SER A 200 -5.36 5.41 15.85
CA SER A 200 -5.11 4.19 16.60
C SER A 200 -6.25 3.78 17.56
N PRO A 201 -6.91 4.67 18.31
CA PRO A 201 -8.04 4.30 19.16
C PRO A 201 -9.20 3.70 18.35
N VAL A 202 -9.55 4.35 17.24
CA VAL A 202 -10.65 3.92 16.35
C VAL A 202 -10.32 2.55 15.75
N LEU A 203 -9.12 2.38 15.20
CA LEU A 203 -8.67 1.13 14.57
C LEU A 203 -8.59 -0.02 15.57
N LYS A 204 -8.23 0.26 16.83
CA LYS A 204 -8.14 -0.73 17.91
C LYS A 204 -9.46 -0.94 18.67
N GLY A 205 -10.52 -0.21 18.32
CA GLY A 205 -11.81 -0.30 18.97
C GLY A 205 -11.80 0.19 20.44
N ARG A 206 -10.86 1.06 20.77
CA ARG A 206 -10.82 1.78 22.06
C ARG A 206 -11.31 3.20 21.80
N LEU A 207 -12.64 3.36 21.74
CA LEU A 207 -13.22 4.69 21.84
C LEU A 207 -13.00 5.14 23.28
N SER A 208 -12.17 6.16 23.47
CA SER A 208 -12.09 6.85 24.77
C SER A 208 -13.44 7.48 25.00
N GLU A 209 -14.06 7.18 26.13
CA GLU A 209 -15.15 7.97 26.65
C GLU A 209 -14.67 9.44 26.79
N TYR A 210 -15.30 10.34 26.04
CA TYR A 210 -15.29 11.77 26.30
C TYR A 210 -16.47 12.10 27.21
#